data_6ddcbe769e58e3816834d2a9f9631e3d
#
_entry.id   6ddcbe769e58e3816834d2a9f9631e3d
#
_cell.length_a   1.000
_cell.length_b   1.000
_cell.length_c   1.000
_cell.angle_alpha   90.00
_cell.angle_beta   90.00
_cell.angle_gamma   90.00
#
_symmetry.space_group_name_H-M   'P 1'
#
loop_
_entity.id
_entity.type
_entity.pdbx_description
1 polymer ?
#
loop_
_entity_poly.entity_id
_entity_poly.type
_entity_poly.pdbx_seq_one_letter_code
_entity_poly.pdbx_strand_id
1 'polypeptide(L)'
;MPVVELAGVTKAYESKVAVRDLSLSIDAGQMFGLLGPNGAGKTSSIRMMMGITMPDSGTINLFGRPFERASLERIGYLPEERGLYKKMKVIEQLVFFGQLHGLAATEARSRATSWAKRLDIDEALPKKTEELSKGMQQKIQFIGSLLHDPGLIVMDEPFSGLDPVNAQLLEKTLIELKDEGKAIVFSTHRMDQVEKLCDSICLINNGEAVLTGRVREIKSRYERNHIIVEFEGSADFLNSPEIAEAKNFSGHAEIKLKEHGDAQKLLHEASAAARIFRFEMVEPSLEEIFIKTVGGKVDA
;
A
#
# COMPACT_ATOMS: atom_id res chain seq x y z
N MET A 1 -1.18 7.44 -21.26
CA MET A 1 -2.55 6.90 -21.16
C MET A 1 -2.63 6.06 -19.90
N PRO A 2 -3.62 6.24 -19.06
CA PRO A 2 -3.73 5.46 -17.85
C PRO A 2 -3.87 3.96 -18.12
N VAL A 3 -3.26 3.16 -17.26
CA VAL A 3 -3.40 1.69 -17.28
C VAL A 3 -4.71 1.28 -16.63
N VAL A 4 -5.13 2.01 -15.58
CA VAL A 4 -6.43 1.84 -14.92
C VAL A 4 -7.13 3.18 -14.84
N GLU A 5 -8.41 3.20 -15.20
CA GLU A 5 -9.28 4.36 -15.03
C GLU A 5 -10.65 3.89 -14.54
N LEU A 6 -11.06 4.36 -13.38
CA LEU A 6 -12.40 4.22 -12.84
C LEU A 6 -13.08 5.58 -12.92
N ALA A 7 -14.28 5.64 -13.46
CA ALA A 7 -15.06 6.86 -13.57
C ALA A 7 -16.46 6.66 -12.95
N GLY A 8 -16.68 7.25 -11.78
CA GLY A 8 -17.96 7.25 -11.07
C GLY A 8 -18.45 5.87 -10.66
N VAL A 9 -17.56 4.91 -10.38
CA VAL A 9 -17.98 3.54 -10.10
C VAL A 9 -18.66 3.43 -8.74
N THR A 10 -19.83 2.77 -8.74
CA THR A 10 -20.62 2.51 -7.54
C THR A 10 -20.91 1.02 -7.44
N LYS A 11 -20.85 0.48 -6.22
CA LYS A 11 -21.20 -0.91 -5.91
C LYS A 11 -21.94 -1.01 -4.60
N ALA A 12 -23.12 -1.64 -4.67
CA ALA A 12 -23.89 -2.01 -3.50
C ALA A 12 -24.01 -3.54 -3.40
N TYR A 13 -24.07 -4.01 -2.17
CA TYR A 13 -24.37 -5.40 -1.82
C TYR A 13 -25.58 -5.38 -0.88
N GLU A 14 -26.69 -5.96 -1.31
CA GLU A 14 -27.97 -5.93 -0.57
C GLU A 14 -28.34 -4.50 -0.13
N SER A 15 -28.23 -4.20 1.15
CA SER A 15 -28.60 -2.89 1.73
C SER A 15 -27.40 -1.94 1.93
N LYS A 16 -26.15 -2.41 1.70
CA LYS A 16 -24.94 -1.63 1.96
C LYS A 16 -24.26 -1.17 0.67
N VAL A 17 -24.08 0.14 0.51
CA VAL A 17 -23.23 0.69 -0.54
C VAL A 17 -21.78 0.51 -0.10
N ALA A 18 -21.05 -0.37 -0.80
CA ALA A 18 -19.66 -0.70 -0.49
C ALA A 18 -18.67 0.27 -1.16
N VAL A 19 -19.02 0.81 -2.33
CA VAL A 19 -18.25 1.82 -3.06
C VAL A 19 -19.24 2.81 -3.68
N ARG A 20 -19.00 4.12 -3.52
CA ARG A 20 -19.86 5.19 -4.02
C ARG A 20 -19.06 6.17 -4.85
N ASP A 21 -19.43 6.33 -6.10
CA ASP A 21 -18.91 7.35 -7.03
C ASP A 21 -17.37 7.44 -7.06
N LEU A 22 -16.71 6.28 -7.03
CA LEU A 22 -15.25 6.22 -7.00
C LEU A 22 -14.67 6.51 -8.38
N SER A 23 -13.82 7.55 -8.44
CA SER A 23 -13.05 7.91 -9.63
C SER A 23 -11.56 7.92 -9.30
N LEU A 24 -10.74 7.23 -10.10
CA LEU A 24 -9.28 7.21 -9.97
C LEU A 24 -8.63 6.88 -11.33
N SER A 25 -7.38 7.30 -11.45
CA SER A 25 -6.57 7.05 -12.65
C SER A 25 -5.16 6.65 -12.24
N ILE A 26 -4.60 5.63 -12.88
CA ILE A 26 -3.29 5.05 -12.55
C ILE A 26 -2.50 4.87 -13.84
N ASP A 27 -1.32 5.46 -13.90
CA ASP A 27 -0.44 5.38 -15.06
C ASP A 27 0.55 4.21 -14.98
N ALA A 28 1.16 3.88 -16.12
CA ALA A 28 2.28 2.93 -16.17
C ALA A 28 3.47 3.45 -15.35
N GLY A 29 4.21 2.56 -14.69
CA GLY A 29 5.34 2.93 -13.83
C GLY A 29 4.92 3.67 -12.56
N GLN A 30 3.66 3.55 -12.14
CA GLN A 30 3.13 4.17 -10.94
C GLN A 30 2.77 3.11 -9.90
N MET A 31 3.11 3.39 -8.63
CA MET A 31 2.64 2.63 -7.49
C MET A 31 1.52 3.40 -6.79
N PHE A 32 0.34 2.79 -6.72
CA PHE A 32 -0.89 3.40 -6.23
C PHE A 32 -1.44 2.65 -5.01
N GLY A 33 -1.67 3.36 -3.93
CA GLY A 33 -2.22 2.81 -2.68
C GLY A 33 -3.72 3.05 -2.55
N LEU A 34 -4.49 1.97 -2.33
CA LEU A 34 -5.87 2.04 -1.86
C LEU A 34 -5.87 1.91 -0.33
N LEU A 35 -6.14 3.00 0.36
CA LEU A 35 -6.08 3.11 1.81
C LEU A 35 -7.45 3.13 2.45
N GLY A 36 -7.53 2.74 3.70
CA GLY A 36 -8.73 2.87 4.52
C GLY A 36 -8.88 1.73 5.53
N PRO A 37 -9.80 1.88 6.50
CA PRO A 37 -10.07 0.86 7.48
C PRO A 37 -10.69 -0.40 6.86
N ASN A 38 -10.78 -1.47 7.65
CA ASN A 38 -11.45 -2.68 7.22
C ASN A 38 -12.93 -2.40 6.92
N GLY A 39 -13.40 -2.93 5.78
CA GLY A 39 -14.77 -2.69 5.31
C GLY A 39 -15.01 -1.33 4.63
N ALA A 40 -13.96 -0.52 4.40
CA ALA A 40 -14.08 0.78 3.74
C ALA A 40 -14.45 0.71 2.25
N GLY A 41 -14.28 -0.45 1.58
CA GLY A 41 -14.58 -0.61 0.16
C GLY A 41 -13.35 -0.98 -0.71
N LYS A 42 -12.14 -1.08 -0.14
CA LYS A 42 -10.88 -1.38 -0.86
C LYS A 42 -10.97 -2.66 -1.68
N THR A 43 -11.27 -3.79 -1.03
CA THR A 43 -11.40 -5.10 -1.70
C THR A 43 -12.53 -5.11 -2.75
N SER A 44 -13.64 -4.39 -2.51
CA SER A 44 -14.72 -4.26 -3.51
C SER A 44 -14.24 -3.48 -4.73
N SER A 45 -13.44 -2.43 -4.56
CA SER A 45 -12.84 -1.66 -5.67
C SER A 45 -11.87 -2.54 -6.47
N ILE A 46 -11.02 -3.31 -5.79
CA ILE A 46 -10.13 -4.28 -6.45
C ILE A 46 -10.93 -5.34 -7.22
N ARG A 47 -11.96 -5.93 -6.60
CA ARG A 47 -12.80 -6.94 -7.26
C ARG A 47 -13.51 -6.41 -8.50
N MET A 48 -13.89 -5.13 -8.52
CA MET A 48 -14.44 -4.48 -9.72
C MET A 48 -13.37 -4.31 -10.80
N MET A 49 -12.14 -3.86 -10.45
CA MET A 49 -11.02 -3.78 -11.41
C MET A 49 -10.69 -5.15 -12.03
N MET A 50 -10.81 -6.22 -11.26
CA MET A 50 -10.58 -7.60 -11.71
C MET A 50 -11.77 -8.24 -12.42
N GLY A 51 -12.90 -7.52 -12.56
CA GLY A 51 -14.12 -8.07 -13.15
C GLY A 51 -14.72 -9.26 -12.38
N ILE A 52 -14.33 -9.46 -11.12
CA ILE A 52 -14.90 -10.46 -10.21
C ILE A 52 -16.33 -10.03 -9.84
N THR A 53 -16.53 -8.72 -9.68
CA THR A 53 -17.85 -8.11 -9.53
C THR A 53 -17.97 -6.94 -10.50
N MET A 54 -19.13 -6.78 -11.12
CA MET A 54 -19.38 -5.63 -12.00
C MET A 54 -19.88 -4.45 -11.17
N PRO A 55 -19.51 -3.21 -11.49
CA PRO A 55 -20.09 -2.02 -10.88
C PRO A 55 -21.59 -1.92 -11.23
N ASP A 56 -22.37 -1.32 -10.35
CA ASP A 56 -23.79 -1.06 -10.58
C ASP A 56 -23.98 0.20 -11.44
N SER A 57 -23.02 1.13 -11.37
CA SER A 57 -22.92 2.31 -12.24
C SER A 57 -21.47 2.75 -12.40
N GLY A 58 -21.22 3.64 -13.36
CA GLY A 58 -19.87 4.10 -13.72
C GLY A 58 -19.18 3.17 -14.74
N THR A 59 -17.93 3.48 -15.06
CA THR A 59 -17.15 2.74 -16.06
C THR A 59 -15.77 2.40 -15.55
N ILE A 60 -15.22 1.29 -16.06
CA ILE A 60 -13.84 0.85 -15.80
C ILE A 60 -13.15 0.69 -17.14
N ASN A 61 -12.05 1.40 -17.32
CA ASN A 61 -11.15 1.22 -18.45
C ASN A 61 -9.84 0.61 -17.97
N LEU A 62 -9.33 -0.35 -18.73
CA LEU A 62 -8.03 -0.98 -18.51
C LEU A 62 -7.20 -0.85 -19.77
N PHE A 63 -5.94 -0.41 -19.62
CA PHE A 63 -5.01 -0.20 -20.73
C PHE A 63 -5.58 0.70 -21.84
N GLY A 64 -6.36 1.74 -21.45
CA GLY A 64 -6.98 2.70 -22.35
C GLY A 64 -8.21 2.18 -23.13
N ARG A 65 -8.79 1.04 -22.73
CA ARG A 65 -9.99 0.43 -23.34
C ARG A 65 -11.02 0.09 -22.27
N PRO A 66 -12.33 0.07 -22.60
CA PRO A 66 -13.33 -0.45 -21.71
C PRO A 66 -12.98 -1.86 -21.23
N PHE A 67 -13.39 -2.18 -19.97
CA PHE A 67 -13.09 -3.47 -19.38
C PHE A 67 -13.56 -4.63 -20.28
N GLU A 68 -12.65 -5.52 -20.60
CA GLU A 68 -12.88 -6.77 -21.31
C GLU A 68 -12.15 -7.91 -20.58
N ARG A 69 -12.70 -9.14 -20.65
CA ARG A 69 -12.03 -10.30 -20.01
C ARG A 69 -10.61 -10.55 -20.53
N ALA A 70 -10.35 -10.25 -21.79
CA ALA A 70 -9.02 -10.34 -22.37
C ALA A 70 -7.99 -9.42 -21.71
N SER A 71 -8.44 -8.31 -21.09
CA SER A 71 -7.54 -7.43 -20.34
C SER A 71 -6.91 -8.13 -19.13
N LEU A 72 -7.57 -9.17 -18.58
CA LEU A 72 -7.08 -9.93 -17.43
C LEU A 72 -5.81 -10.74 -17.72
N GLU A 73 -5.56 -11.08 -18.98
CA GLU A 73 -4.32 -11.75 -19.39
C GLU A 73 -3.06 -10.90 -19.14
N ARG A 74 -3.24 -9.58 -18.99
CA ARG A 74 -2.19 -8.61 -18.74
C ARG A 74 -2.11 -8.14 -17.29
N ILE A 75 -2.89 -8.78 -16.40
CA ILE A 75 -3.01 -8.39 -14.99
C ILE A 75 -2.53 -9.52 -14.09
N GLY A 76 -1.62 -9.21 -13.19
CA GLY A 76 -1.27 -10.06 -12.06
C GLY A 76 -2.15 -9.72 -10.87
N TYR A 77 -2.83 -10.70 -10.28
CA TYR A 77 -3.68 -10.47 -9.11
C TYR A 77 -3.25 -11.30 -7.93
N LEU A 78 -3.02 -10.64 -6.79
CA LEU A 78 -2.75 -11.23 -5.50
C LEU A 78 -3.92 -10.93 -4.55
N PRO A 79 -4.85 -11.90 -4.33
CA PRO A 79 -5.92 -11.73 -3.36
C PRO A 79 -5.41 -11.83 -1.91
N GLU A 80 -6.16 -11.25 -0.98
CA GLU A 80 -5.90 -11.36 0.47
C GLU A 80 -5.96 -12.81 0.94
N GLU A 81 -6.97 -13.57 0.47
CA GLU A 81 -7.12 -14.98 0.77
C GLU A 81 -6.16 -15.84 -0.05
N ARG A 82 -5.54 -16.82 0.61
CA ARG A 82 -4.57 -17.71 -0.05
C ARG A 82 -5.27 -18.77 -0.88
N GLY A 83 -5.30 -18.57 -2.20
CA GLY A 83 -5.84 -19.51 -3.19
C GLY A 83 -4.89 -20.64 -3.55
N LEU A 84 -4.01 -21.08 -2.63
CA LEU A 84 -3.01 -22.12 -2.91
C LEU A 84 -3.55 -23.54 -2.66
N TYR A 85 -3.20 -24.47 -3.53
CA TYR A 85 -3.54 -25.91 -3.40
C TYR A 85 -2.61 -26.56 -2.38
N LYS A 86 -3.12 -26.85 -1.18
CA LYS A 86 -2.34 -27.31 -0.02
C LYS A 86 -1.48 -28.55 -0.28
N LYS A 87 -2.03 -29.55 -0.98
CA LYS A 87 -1.39 -30.85 -1.25
C LYS A 87 -0.50 -30.89 -2.49
N MET A 88 -0.50 -29.82 -3.30
CA MET A 88 0.30 -29.71 -4.52
C MET A 88 1.71 -29.21 -4.19
N LYS A 89 2.72 -29.71 -4.90
CA LYS A 89 4.07 -29.16 -4.79
C LYS A 89 4.10 -27.73 -5.36
N VAL A 90 4.91 -26.88 -4.73
CA VAL A 90 5.05 -25.47 -5.10
C VAL A 90 5.36 -25.30 -6.59
N ILE A 91 6.35 -26.02 -7.11
CA ILE A 91 6.74 -25.91 -8.53
C ILE A 91 5.63 -26.35 -9.48
N GLU A 92 4.89 -27.40 -9.15
CA GLU A 92 3.77 -27.89 -9.96
C GLU A 92 2.64 -26.87 -10.02
N GLN A 93 2.34 -26.25 -8.87
CA GLN A 93 1.32 -25.21 -8.77
C GLN A 93 1.72 -23.95 -9.52
N LEU A 94 2.97 -23.48 -9.41
CA LEU A 94 3.45 -22.33 -10.15
C LEU A 94 3.43 -22.61 -11.67
N VAL A 95 3.83 -23.79 -12.11
CA VAL A 95 3.72 -24.19 -13.52
C VAL A 95 2.27 -24.16 -13.98
N PHE A 96 1.35 -24.71 -13.17
CA PHE A 96 -0.07 -24.68 -13.46
C PHE A 96 -0.61 -23.25 -13.60
N PHE A 97 -0.25 -22.34 -12.70
CA PHE A 97 -0.64 -20.92 -12.80
C PHE A 97 -0.08 -20.26 -14.07
N GLY A 98 1.18 -20.53 -14.42
CA GLY A 98 1.76 -20.03 -15.67
C GLY A 98 1.01 -20.56 -16.90
N GLN A 99 0.61 -21.83 -16.90
CA GLN A 99 -0.16 -22.41 -18.01
C GLN A 99 -1.58 -21.83 -18.12
N LEU A 100 -2.22 -21.46 -17.01
CA LEU A 100 -3.52 -20.76 -17.05
C LEU A 100 -3.43 -19.40 -17.74
N HIS A 101 -2.24 -18.79 -17.74
CA HIS A 101 -1.94 -17.54 -18.47
C HIS A 101 -1.24 -17.78 -19.83
N GLY A 102 -1.37 -18.99 -20.39
CA GLY A 102 -0.90 -19.31 -21.74
C GLY A 102 0.60 -19.66 -21.87
N LEU A 103 1.38 -19.73 -20.79
CA LEU A 103 2.78 -20.11 -20.86
C LEU A 103 2.95 -21.61 -21.14
N ALA A 104 3.97 -21.97 -21.93
CA ALA A 104 4.39 -23.36 -22.02
C ALA A 104 4.90 -23.86 -20.67
N ALA A 105 4.70 -25.14 -20.34
CA ALA A 105 5.09 -25.71 -19.03
C ALA A 105 6.60 -25.53 -18.73
N THR A 106 7.45 -25.66 -19.76
CA THR A 106 8.92 -25.45 -19.65
C THR A 106 9.25 -24.00 -19.31
N GLU A 107 8.59 -23.05 -19.96
CA GLU A 107 8.77 -21.62 -19.71
C GLU A 107 8.25 -21.24 -18.32
N ALA A 108 7.04 -21.67 -17.96
CA ALA A 108 6.47 -21.45 -16.64
C ALA A 108 7.39 -21.99 -15.52
N ARG A 109 7.98 -23.17 -15.71
CA ARG A 109 8.95 -23.77 -14.78
C ARG A 109 10.22 -22.90 -14.67
N SER A 110 10.77 -22.46 -15.78
CA SER A 110 11.97 -21.61 -15.81
C SER A 110 11.72 -20.29 -15.08
N ARG A 111 10.62 -19.62 -15.38
CA ARG A 111 10.23 -18.34 -14.73
C ARG A 111 9.95 -18.54 -13.24
N ALA A 112 9.23 -19.60 -12.87
CA ALA A 112 8.96 -19.94 -11.46
C ALA A 112 10.26 -20.16 -10.66
N THR A 113 11.23 -20.88 -11.24
CA THR A 113 12.53 -21.11 -10.61
C THR A 113 13.34 -19.81 -10.46
N SER A 114 13.32 -18.96 -11.48
CA SER A 114 13.99 -17.64 -11.44
C SER A 114 13.40 -16.74 -10.35
N TRP A 115 12.07 -16.64 -10.30
CA TRP A 115 11.37 -15.88 -9.27
C TRP A 115 11.59 -16.42 -7.86
N ALA A 116 11.58 -17.76 -7.71
CA ALA A 116 11.82 -18.38 -6.41
C ALA A 116 13.23 -18.04 -5.88
N LYS A 117 14.25 -18.04 -6.73
CA LYS A 117 15.61 -17.58 -6.39
C LYS A 117 15.65 -16.11 -6.03
N ARG A 118 14.99 -15.24 -6.83
CA ARG A 118 14.93 -13.78 -6.58
C ARG A 118 14.30 -13.44 -5.22
N LEU A 119 13.34 -14.26 -4.78
CA LEU A 119 12.64 -14.08 -3.51
C LEU A 119 13.18 -14.97 -2.37
N ASP A 120 14.32 -15.61 -2.56
CA ASP A 120 14.97 -16.46 -1.57
C ASP A 120 14.04 -17.53 -1.00
N ILE A 121 13.48 -18.37 -1.91
CA ILE A 121 12.48 -19.40 -1.58
C ILE A 121 12.60 -20.63 -2.48
N ASP A 122 13.67 -20.77 -3.23
CA ASP A 122 13.85 -21.87 -4.20
C ASP A 122 13.92 -23.27 -3.53
N GLU A 123 14.38 -23.35 -2.29
CA GLU A 123 14.34 -24.57 -1.48
C GLU A 123 12.91 -25.08 -1.20
N ALA A 124 11.90 -24.23 -1.36
CA ALA A 124 10.49 -24.60 -1.18
C ALA A 124 9.87 -25.26 -2.42
N LEU A 125 10.48 -25.11 -3.60
CA LEU A 125 9.90 -25.57 -4.86
C LEU A 125 9.51 -27.08 -4.86
N PRO A 126 10.28 -28.00 -4.27
CA PRO A 126 9.91 -29.43 -4.19
C PRO A 126 8.90 -29.75 -3.08
N LYS A 127 8.67 -28.85 -2.12
CA LYS A 127 7.79 -29.05 -0.96
C LYS A 127 6.33 -28.87 -1.33
N LYS A 128 5.42 -29.45 -0.53
CA LYS A 128 4.00 -29.16 -0.63
C LYS A 128 3.68 -27.82 0.03
N THR A 129 2.64 -27.13 -0.45
CA THR A 129 2.25 -25.82 0.09
C THR A 129 1.87 -25.87 1.57
N GLU A 130 1.30 -26.98 2.05
CA GLU A 130 0.94 -27.17 3.46
C GLU A 130 2.14 -27.22 4.42
N GLU A 131 3.34 -27.50 3.89
CA GLU A 131 4.61 -27.57 4.65
C GLU A 131 5.24 -26.19 4.84
N LEU A 132 4.71 -25.14 4.21
CA LEU A 132 5.28 -23.80 4.17
C LEU A 132 4.72 -22.91 5.27
N SER A 133 5.57 -22.01 5.79
CA SER A 133 5.13 -20.90 6.65
C SER A 133 4.18 -19.97 5.91
N LYS A 134 3.42 -19.18 6.66
CA LYS A 134 2.51 -18.19 6.07
C LYS A 134 3.22 -17.18 5.15
N GLY A 135 4.41 -16.71 5.53
CA GLY A 135 5.21 -15.80 4.71
C GLY A 135 5.71 -16.44 3.41
N MET A 136 6.14 -17.72 3.47
CA MET A 136 6.53 -18.48 2.28
C MET A 136 5.34 -18.66 1.33
N GLN A 137 4.15 -18.99 1.84
CA GLN A 137 2.92 -19.10 1.03
C GLN A 137 2.58 -17.76 0.34
N GLN A 138 2.77 -16.64 1.04
CA GLN A 138 2.57 -15.31 0.47
C GLN A 138 3.53 -15.04 -0.70
N LYS A 139 4.82 -15.37 -0.54
CA LYS A 139 5.81 -15.27 -1.62
C LYS A 139 5.44 -16.14 -2.83
N ILE A 140 4.98 -17.38 -2.61
CA ILE A 140 4.55 -18.28 -3.70
C ILE A 140 3.36 -17.71 -4.45
N GLN A 141 2.38 -17.17 -3.74
CA GLN A 141 1.21 -16.54 -4.34
C GLN A 141 1.60 -15.30 -5.15
N PHE A 142 2.52 -14.48 -4.62
CA PHE A 142 3.08 -13.35 -5.33
C PHE A 142 3.81 -13.77 -6.61
N ILE A 143 4.67 -14.81 -6.56
CA ILE A 143 5.30 -15.36 -7.76
C ILE A 143 4.24 -15.78 -8.78
N GLY A 144 3.20 -16.49 -8.34
CA GLY A 144 2.11 -16.93 -9.21
C GLY A 144 1.45 -15.80 -9.99
N SER A 145 1.29 -14.63 -9.36
CA SER A 145 0.71 -13.45 -10.00
C SER A 145 1.63 -12.77 -11.02
N LEU A 146 2.93 -13.10 -11.04
CA LEU A 146 3.93 -12.45 -11.90
C LEU A 146 4.43 -13.30 -13.07
N LEU A 147 4.14 -14.60 -13.10
CA LEU A 147 4.73 -15.54 -14.06
C LEU A 147 4.52 -15.17 -15.51
N HIS A 148 3.38 -14.59 -15.85
CA HIS A 148 3.00 -14.20 -17.20
C HIS A 148 3.45 -12.79 -17.59
N ASP A 149 4.28 -12.14 -16.75
CA ASP A 149 4.83 -10.80 -16.98
C ASP A 149 3.77 -9.72 -17.19
N PRO A 150 2.86 -9.51 -16.21
CA PRO A 150 1.76 -8.57 -16.33
C PRO A 150 2.23 -7.12 -16.44
N GLY A 151 1.45 -6.27 -17.15
CA GLY A 151 1.64 -4.82 -17.21
C GLY A 151 0.99 -4.08 -16.03
N LEU A 152 0.02 -4.71 -15.37
CA LEU A 152 -0.66 -4.22 -14.16
C LEU A 152 -0.60 -5.29 -13.07
N ILE A 153 -0.21 -4.91 -11.88
CA ILE A 153 -0.16 -5.78 -10.70
C ILE A 153 -1.12 -5.23 -9.67
N VAL A 154 -2.14 -6.01 -9.31
CA VAL A 154 -3.15 -5.64 -8.30
C VAL A 154 -3.02 -6.55 -7.11
N MET A 155 -2.91 -6.01 -5.91
CA MET A 155 -2.68 -6.78 -4.69
C MET A 155 -3.59 -6.32 -3.56
N ASP A 156 -4.19 -7.27 -2.86
CA ASP A 156 -5.01 -7.02 -1.69
C ASP A 156 -4.22 -7.44 -0.43
N GLU A 157 -3.83 -6.47 0.41
CA GLU A 157 -3.02 -6.63 1.63
C GLU A 157 -1.71 -7.44 1.43
N PRO A 158 -0.82 -7.08 0.48
CA PRO A 158 0.31 -7.93 0.07
C PRO A 158 1.34 -8.21 1.17
N PHE A 159 1.42 -7.36 2.18
CA PHE A 159 2.38 -7.46 3.28
C PHE A 159 1.83 -8.21 4.49
N SER A 160 0.56 -8.66 4.43
CA SER A 160 -0.08 -9.36 5.54
C SER A 160 0.62 -10.69 5.87
N GLY A 161 1.03 -10.84 7.14
CA GLY A 161 1.67 -12.06 7.63
C GLY A 161 3.13 -12.26 7.21
N LEU A 162 3.77 -11.24 6.64
CA LEU A 162 5.21 -11.20 6.42
C LEU A 162 5.93 -10.65 7.66
N ASP A 163 7.08 -11.24 7.98
CA ASP A 163 8.03 -10.65 8.90
C ASP A 163 8.77 -9.46 8.24
N PRO A 164 9.48 -8.62 9.02
CA PRO A 164 10.14 -7.42 8.48
C PRO A 164 11.12 -7.69 7.34
N VAL A 165 11.86 -8.80 7.37
CA VAL A 165 12.85 -9.13 6.34
C VAL A 165 12.16 -9.47 5.02
N ASN A 166 11.13 -10.32 5.09
CA ASN A 166 10.35 -10.70 3.92
C ASN A 166 9.53 -9.51 3.36
N ALA A 167 9.04 -8.62 4.23
CA ALA A 167 8.37 -7.40 3.81
C ALA A 167 9.33 -6.48 3.03
N GLN A 168 10.56 -6.25 3.52
CA GLN A 168 11.57 -5.47 2.80
C GLN A 168 11.95 -6.05 1.44
N LEU A 169 12.07 -7.37 1.34
CA LEU A 169 12.34 -8.04 0.07
C LEU A 169 11.21 -7.81 -0.93
N LEU A 170 9.95 -7.91 -0.47
CA LEU A 170 8.78 -7.64 -1.31
C LEU A 170 8.73 -6.16 -1.72
N GLU A 171 8.95 -5.22 -0.80
CA GLU A 171 9.02 -3.78 -1.08
C GLU A 171 10.05 -3.48 -2.18
N LYS A 172 11.28 -3.99 -2.04
CA LYS A 172 12.34 -3.84 -3.04
C LYS A 172 11.91 -4.38 -4.40
N THR A 173 11.31 -5.56 -4.41
CA THR A 173 10.85 -6.19 -5.65
C THR A 173 9.75 -5.36 -6.33
N LEU A 174 8.82 -4.78 -5.57
CA LEU A 174 7.78 -3.90 -6.12
C LEU A 174 8.35 -2.61 -6.71
N ILE A 175 9.37 -2.02 -6.06
CA ILE A 175 10.06 -0.84 -6.60
C ILE A 175 10.75 -1.18 -7.92
N GLU A 176 11.47 -2.30 -8.01
CA GLU A 176 12.10 -2.76 -9.23
C GLU A 176 11.08 -2.97 -10.37
N LEU A 177 9.94 -3.62 -10.08
CA LEU A 177 8.86 -3.82 -11.06
C LEU A 177 8.23 -2.49 -11.52
N LYS A 178 8.06 -1.53 -10.61
CA LYS A 178 7.61 -0.18 -10.97
C LYS A 178 8.62 0.50 -11.90
N ASP A 179 9.91 0.42 -11.60
CA ASP A 179 10.98 1.01 -12.40
C ASP A 179 11.10 0.35 -13.79
N GLU A 180 10.69 -0.93 -13.92
CA GLU A 180 10.48 -1.63 -15.19
C GLU A 180 9.24 -1.12 -15.99
N GLY A 181 8.49 -0.16 -15.43
CA GLY A 181 7.32 0.47 -16.06
C GLY A 181 5.98 -0.20 -15.78
N LYS A 182 5.92 -1.17 -14.86
CA LYS A 182 4.66 -1.81 -14.48
C LYS A 182 3.82 -0.89 -13.61
N ALA A 183 2.50 -0.88 -13.82
CA ALA A 183 1.56 -0.24 -12.92
C ALA A 183 1.29 -1.17 -11.73
N ILE A 184 1.32 -0.63 -10.52
CA ILE A 184 1.13 -1.42 -9.29
C ILE A 184 0.03 -0.77 -8.45
N VAL A 185 -0.98 -1.55 -8.10
CA VAL A 185 -2.06 -1.15 -7.19
C VAL A 185 -2.07 -2.08 -6.01
N PHE A 186 -2.05 -1.56 -4.81
CA PHE A 186 -2.28 -2.41 -3.64
C PHE A 186 -3.17 -1.74 -2.61
N SER A 187 -3.97 -2.57 -1.94
CA SER A 187 -4.73 -2.16 -0.77
C SER A 187 -3.95 -2.40 0.50
N THR A 188 -4.10 -1.51 1.46
CA THR A 188 -3.63 -1.73 2.83
C THR A 188 -4.33 -0.78 3.80
N HIS A 189 -4.31 -1.14 5.07
CA HIS A 189 -4.67 -0.27 6.18
C HIS A 189 -3.44 0.36 6.86
N ARG A 190 -2.23 0.00 6.42
CA ARG A 190 -0.95 0.48 6.96
C ARG A 190 -0.45 1.69 6.19
N MET A 191 -0.60 2.87 6.78
CA MET A 191 -0.27 4.14 6.14
C MET A 191 1.23 4.39 6.02
N ASP A 192 2.03 3.85 6.96
CA ASP A 192 3.50 3.88 6.92
C ASP A 192 4.09 3.24 5.65
N GLN A 193 3.52 2.10 5.23
CA GLN A 193 3.96 1.41 4.02
C GLN A 193 3.65 2.19 2.76
N VAL A 194 2.46 2.79 2.72
CA VAL A 194 2.02 3.57 1.56
C VAL A 194 2.83 4.85 1.43
N GLU A 195 3.09 5.53 2.53
CA GLU A 195 3.91 6.73 2.56
C GLU A 195 5.32 6.48 2.01
N LYS A 196 5.85 5.29 2.27
CA LYS A 196 7.18 4.87 1.81
C LYS A 196 7.20 4.45 0.34
N LEU A 197 6.14 3.80 -0.16
CA LEU A 197 6.15 3.09 -1.44
C LEU A 197 5.36 3.79 -2.54
N CYS A 198 4.24 4.43 -2.21
CA CYS A 198 3.29 4.90 -3.21
C CYS A 198 3.63 6.28 -3.75
N ASP A 199 3.44 6.44 -5.06
CA ASP A 199 3.49 7.75 -5.72
C ASP A 199 2.17 8.51 -5.49
N SER A 200 1.06 7.79 -5.54
CA SER A 200 -0.30 8.33 -5.38
C SER A 200 -1.18 7.39 -4.55
N ILE A 201 -2.22 7.95 -3.98
CA ILE A 201 -3.14 7.22 -3.11
C ILE A 201 -4.59 7.59 -3.38
N CYS A 202 -5.49 6.69 -3.00
CA CYS A 202 -6.88 6.98 -2.74
C CYS A 202 -7.24 6.44 -1.34
N LEU A 203 -7.62 7.34 -0.45
CA LEU A 203 -8.10 7.02 0.88
C LEU A 203 -9.61 6.84 0.82
N ILE A 204 -10.07 5.65 1.13
CA ILE A 204 -11.48 5.28 1.11
C ILE A 204 -11.99 5.15 2.55
N ASN A 205 -13.10 5.79 2.84
CA ASN A 205 -13.81 5.64 4.10
C ASN A 205 -15.32 5.51 3.83
N ASN A 206 -15.95 4.49 4.41
CA ASN A 206 -17.38 4.19 4.22
C ASN A 206 -17.83 4.16 2.74
N GLY A 207 -16.97 3.62 1.86
CA GLY A 207 -17.25 3.49 0.44
C GLY A 207 -16.95 4.74 -0.40
N GLU A 208 -16.57 5.85 0.20
CA GLU A 208 -16.29 7.12 -0.48
C GLU A 208 -14.79 7.43 -0.49
N ALA A 209 -14.29 7.99 -1.60
CA ALA A 209 -12.96 8.54 -1.66
C ALA A 209 -12.91 9.87 -0.88
N VAL A 210 -12.22 9.87 0.26
CA VAL A 210 -12.12 11.07 1.11
C VAL A 210 -10.87 11.90 0.80
N LEU A 211 -9.85 11.28 0.21
CA LEU A 211 -8.61 11.92 -0.20
C LEU A 211 -7.99 11.15 -1.37
N THR A 212 -7.65 11.85 -2.44
CA THR A 212 -7.00 11.26 -3.61
C THR A 212 -5.94 12.20 -4.16
N GLY A 213 -4.81 11.67 -4.57
CA GLY A 213 -3.73 12.42 -5.21
C GLY A 213 -2.34 11.88 -4.93
N ARG A 214 -1.32 12.62 -5.37
CA ARG A 214 0.08 12.28 -5.10
C ARG A 214 0.40 12.47 -3.63
N VAL A 215 1.12 11.50 -3.03
CA VAL A 215 1.48 11.54 -1.60
C VAL A 215 2.17 12.85 -1.23
N ARG A 216 3.14 13.30 -2.05
CA ARG A 216 3.87 14.56 -1.82
C ARG A 216 2.95 15.79 -1.85
N GLU A 217 2.03 15.85 -2.82
CA GLU A 217 1.08 16.96 -2.95
C GLU A 217 0.08 17.00 -1.80
N ILE A 218 -0.37 15.83 -1.34
CA ILE A 218 -1.24 15.71 -0.18
C ILE A 218 -0.52 16.25 1.04
N LYS A 219 0.69 15.78 1.33
CA LYS A 219 1.47 16.20 2.51
C LYS A 219 1.82 17.69 2.47
N SER A 220 2.16 18.23 1.29
CA SER A 220 2.53 19.65 1.14
C SER A 220 1.39 20.66 1.40
N ARG A 221 0.12 20.19 1.44
CA ARG A 221 -1.03 21.02 1.82
C ARG A 221 -1.13 21.25 3.33
N TYR A 222 -0.36 20.51 4.12
CA TYR A 222 -0.36 20.60 5.58
C TYR A 222 0.93 21.29 6.04
N GLU A 223 0.80 22.11 7.05
CA GLU A 223 1.94 22.84 7.62
C GLU A 223 2.95 21.86 8.23
N ARG A 224 4.23 22.19 8.08
CA ARG A 224 5.33 21.49 8.75
C ARG A 224 5.43 21.93 10.20
N ASN A 225 4.47 21.55 11.01
CA ASN A 225 4.41 21.89 12.42
C ASN A 225 4.73 20.73 13.36
N HIS A 226 5.25 19.63 12.80
CA HIS A 226 5.72 18.48 13.57
C HIS A 226 7.24 18.52 13.68
N ILE A 227 7.76 18.23 14.88
CA ILE A 227 9.18 18.23 15.16
C ILE A 227 9.55 16.91 15.84
N ILE A 228 10.61 16.27 15.34
CA ILE A 228 11.27 15.14 15.98
C ILE A 228 12.51 15.65 16.68
N VAL A 229 12.63 15.38 17.98
CA VAL A 229 13.78 15.75 18.79
C VAL A 229 14.40 14.50 19.41
N GLU A 230 15.69 14.25 19.17
CA GLU A 230 16.48 13.26 19.91
C GLU A 230 17.42 14.01 20.87
N PHE A 231 17.40 13.67 22.15
CA PHE A 231 18.08 14.43 23.18
C PHE A 231 18.53 13.56 24.35
N GLU A 232 19.50 14.10 25.11
CA GLU A 232 19.97 13.55 26.37
C GLU A 232 19.97 14.68 27.42
N GLY A 233 19.27 14.49 28.53
CA GLY A 233 19.14 15.49 29.60
C GLY A 233 17.70 15.76 29.99
N SER A 234 17.41 17.00 30.44
CA SER A 234 16.06 17.37 30.88
C SER A 234 15.10 17.48 29.69
N ALA A 235 13.86 17.00 29.92
CA ALA A 235 12.75 17.16 29.00
C ALA A 235 11.88 18.40 29.31
N ASP A 236 12.38 19.36 30.12
CA ASP A 236 11.60 20.54 30.55
C ASP A 236 11.12 21.41 29.39
N PHE A 237 11.88 21.44 28.27
CA PHE A 237 11.49 22.13 27.05
C PHE A 237 10.17 21.62 26.43
N LEU A 238 9.72 20.42 26.77
CA LEU A 238 8.42 19.90 26.32
C LEU A 238 7.23 20.62 26.95
N ASN A 239 7.46 21.45 27.98
CA ASN A 239 6.44 22.32 28.58
C ASN A 239 6.40 23.71 27.90
N SER A 240 7.12 23.92 26.79
CA SER A 240 7.13 25.17 26.06
C SER A 240 5.73 25.65 25.63
N PRO A 241 5.44 26.95 25.72
CA PRO A 241 4.17 27.51 25.26
C PRO A 241 3.99 27.39 23.75
N GLU A 242 5.04 27.13 22.98
CA GLU A 242 5.01 26.90 21.52
C GLU A 242 4.35 25.55 21.16
N ILE A 243 4.28 24.61 22.08
CA ILE A 243 3.85 23.23 21.87
C ILE A 243 2.33 23.11 22.05
N ALA A 244 1.67 22.48 21.07
CA ALA A 244 0.28 22.07 21.15
C ALA A 244 0.14 20.66 21.77
N GLU A 245 1.02 19.74 21.35
CA GLU A 245 1.04 18.35 21.79
C GLU A 245 2.49 17.82 21.77
N ALA A 246 2.87 17.04 22.76
CA ALA A 246 4.16 16.35 22.80
C ALA A 246 3.99 14.93 23.29
N LYS A 247 4.66 14.00 22.59
CA LYS A 247 4.83 12.60 23.03
C LYS A 247 6.29 12.41 23.39
N ASN A 248 6.57 12.08 24.64
CA ASN A 248 7.92 11.88 25.16
C ASN A 248 8.22 10.39 25.30
N PHE A 249 9.28 9.96 24.65
CA PHE A 249 9.86 8.63 24.76
C PHE A 249 11.26 8.79 25.38
N SER A 250 11.85 7.75 25.92
CA SER A 250 13.18 7.87 26.55
C SER A 250 14.25 8.37 25.55
N GLY A 251 14.60 9.67 25.63
CA GLY A 251 15.60 10.33 24.76
C GLY A 251 15.09 10.71 23.36
N HIS A 252 13.80 10.58 23.10
CA HIS A 252 13.17 10.95 21.84
C HIS A 252 11.80 11.58 22.11
N ALA A 253 11.47 12.67 21.44
CA ALA A 253 10.18 13.31 21.54
C ALA A 253 9.62 13.65 20.15
N GLU A 254 8.31 13.41 19.98
CA GLU A 254 7.51 13.88 18.85
C GLU A 254 6.68 15.06 19.32
N ILE A 255 6.84 16.20 18.69
CA ILE A 255 6.25 17.47 19.09
C ILE A 255 5.40 18.01 17.96
N LYS A 256 4.21 18.47 18.29
CA LYS A 256 3.37 19.25 17.39
C LYS A 256 3.33 20.69 17.91
N LEU A 257 3.77 21.63 17.08
CA LEU A 257 3.67 23.06 17.40
C LEU A 257 2.23 23.54 17.33
N LYS A 258 1.94 24.61 18.06
CA LYS A 258 0.72 25.38 17.88
C LYS A 258 0.69 26.02 16.48
N GLU A 259 -0.50 26.42 16.05
CA GLU A 259 -0.64 27.29 14.89
C GLU A 259 0.21 28.55 15.11
N HIS A 260 1.16 28.83 14.22
CA HIS A 260 2.16 29.88 14.35
C HIS A 260 3.20 29.71 15.47
N GLY A 261 3.37 28.50 16.04
CA GLY A 261 4.43 28.22 17.02
C GLY A 261 5.82 28.36 16.43
N ASP A 262 6.74 28.94 17.21
CA ASP A 262 8.12 29.23 16.79
C ASP A 262 9.05 28.04 17.05
N ALA A 263 9.39 27.29 15.99
CA ALA A 263 10.33 26.18 16.04
C ALA A 263 11.75 26.59 16.48
N GLN A 264 12.19 27.82 16.11
CA GLN A 264 13.52 28.30 16.48
C GLN A 264 13.60 28.59 17.98
N LYS A 265 12.53 29.17 18.53
CA LYS A 265 12.44 29.39 19.98
C LYS A 265 12.44 28.06 20.73
N LEU A 266 11.67 27.07 20.27
CA LEU A 266 11.68 25.73 20.85
C LEU A 266 13.07 25.07 20.78
N LEU A 267 13.79 25.23 19.65
CA LEU A 267 15.15 24.72 19.52
C LEU A 267 16.12 25.36 20.56
N HIS A 268 16.00 26.68 20.80
CA HIS A 268 16.79 27.36 21.81
C HIS A 268 16.46 26.85 23.23
N GLU A 269 15.20 26.71 23.57
CA GLU A 269 14.76 26.15 24.86
C GLU A 269 15.27 24.71 25.04
N ALA A 270 15.17 23.86 24.00
CA ALA A 270 15.67 22.50 24.02
C ALA A 270 17.18 22.42 24.20
N SER A 271 17.95 23.25 23.48
CA SER A 271 19.43 23.29 23.59
C SER A 271 19.93 23.82 24.93
N ALA A 272 19.13 24.63 25.61
CA ALA A 272 19.46 25.11 26.97
C ALA A 272 19.18 24.03 28.06
N ALA A 273 18.20 23.14 27.84
CA ALA A 273 17.76 22.11 28.78
C ALA A 273 18.47 20.75 28.60
N ALA A 274 18.87 20.42 27.36
CA ALA A 274 19.38 19.12 27.00
C ALA A 274 20.43 19.19 25.89
N ARG A 275 21.20 18.11 25.76
CA ARG A 275 22.06 17.89 24.60
C ARG A 275 21.21 17.35 23.44
N ILE A 276 21.11 18.12 22.36
CA ILE A 276 20.29 17.77 21.19
C ILE A 276 21.15 17.02 20.16
N PHE A 277 20.72 15.83 19.76
CA PHE A 277 21.33 15.03 18.69
C PHE A 277 20.63 15.23 17.35
N ARG A 278 19.29 15.47 17.39
CA ARG A 278 18.47 15.70 16.21
C ARG A 278 17.34 16.68 16.55
N PHE A 279 17.11 17.63 15.67
CA PHE A 279 15.93 18.50 15.69
C PHE A 279 15.47 18.69 14.25
N GLU A 280 14.38 18.06 13.90
CA GLU A 280 13.93 17.99 12.51
C GLU A 280 12.46 18.36 12.42
N MET A 281 12.16 19.36 11.58
CA MET A 281 10.78 19.69 11.21
C MET A 281 10.32 18.72 10.12
N VAL A 282 9.27 17.95 10.41
CA VAL A 282 8.72 16.95 9.51
C VAL A 282 7.31 17.34 9.06
N GLU A 283 6.91 16.84 7.91
CA GLU A 283 5.53 16.91 7.46
C GLU A 283 4.69 15.93 8.28
N PRO A 284 3.38 16.19 8.49
CA PRO A 284 2.52 15.23 9.17
C PRO A 284 2.48 13.90 8.42
N SER A 285 2.31 12.82 9.16
CA SER A 285 2.12 11.49 8.59
C SER A 285 0.78 11.37 7.86
N LEU A 286 0.66 10.42 6.93
CA LEU A 286 -0.62 10.12 6.29
C LEU A 286 -1.69 9.70 7.31
N GLU A 287 -1.28 9.07 8.42
CA GLU A 287 -2.18 8.68 9.50
C GLU A 287 -2.79 9.89 10.21
N GLU A 288 -1.98 10.90 10.51
CA GLU A 288 -2.48 12.16 11.09
C GLU A 288 -3.40 12.91 10.13
N ILE A 289 -3.04 12.93 8.84
CA ILE A 289 -3.88 13.52 7.78
C ILE A 289 -5.22 12.80 7.71
N PHE A 290 -5.21 11.46 7.78
CA PHE A 290 -6.42 10.63 7.80
C PHE A 290 -7.32 10.96 8.99
N ILE A 291 -6.75 10.96 10.21
CA ILE A 291 -7.49 11.28 11.44
C ILE A 291 -8.15 12.66 11.34
N LYS A 292 -7.42 13.66 10.85
CA LYS A 292 -7.99 15.00 10.62
C LYS A 292 -9.11 15.01 9.59
N THR A 293 -8.94 14.26 8.49
CA THR A 293 -9.90 14.26 7.38
C THR A 293 -11.20 13.54 7.75
N VAL A 294 -11.10 12.45 8.51
CA VAL A 294 -12.25 11.62 8.92
C VAL A 294 -12.82 12.07 10.26
N GLY A 295 -11.96 12.46 11.22
CA GLY A 295 -12.37 12.96 12.55
C GLY A 295 -13.12 14.27 12.51
N GLY A 296 -12.81 15.17 11.57
CA GLY A 296 -13.56 16.43 11.36
C GLY A 296 -14.99 16.26 10.82
N LYS A 297 -15.40 15.03 10.46
CA LYS A 297 -16.77 14.68 10.06
C LYS A 297 -17.60 14.06 11.20
N VAL A 298 -17.03 13.86 12.37
CA VAL A 298 -17.73 13.25 13.52
C VAL A 298 -18.41 14.32 14.41
N ASP A 299 -18.02 15.58 14.25
CA ASP A 299 -18.56 16.73 15.04
C ASP A 299 -19.43 17.69 14.22
N ALA A 300 -20.11 17.20 13.17
CA ALA A 300 -21.05 18.02 12.38
C ALA A 300 -22.44 17.37 12.29
#